data_46ecf77f5c0bd4419aa4d6c446a1b3c1
#
_entry.id   46ecf77f5c0bd4419aa4d6c446a1b3c1
#
_cell.length_a   1.000
_cell.length_b   1.000
_cell.length_c   1.000
_cell.angle_alpha   90.00
_cell.angle_beta   90.00
_cell.angle_gamma   90.00
#
_symmetry.space_group_name_H-M   'P 1'
#
loop_
_entity.id
_entity.type
_entity.pdbx_description
1 polymer ?
#
loop_
_entity_poly.entity_id
_entity_poly.type
_entity_poly.pdbx_seq_one_letter_code
_entity_poly.pdbx_strand_id
1 'polypeptide(L)'
;VIPGPLTWLWLSKGDSFSEGAGDVAKLQLLPALLTVYIEILERLAAQGVEWVQVDEPALVLDLPPAWLQAYATAYEQLAQSPVKLLVATYFESIAHHIDTVKQLPVAGWHIDIVRAPQQLNAVVEALGADQVLSVGAIDGRNIWRSDLDALSRQLQVVRAQLGSRLWIAP
;
A
#
# COMPACT_ATOMS: atom_id res chain seq x y z
N VAL A 1 -9.66 2.58 7.29
CA VAL A 1 -9.21 2.14 5.97
C VAL A 1 -9.91 2.97 4.91
N ILE A 2 -9.15 3.48 3.94
CA ILE A 2 -9.68 4.23 2.79
C ILE A 2 -9.06 3.67 1.49
N PRO A 3 -9.77 3.71 0.34
CA PRO A 3 -9.14 3.41 -0.95
C PRO A 3 -8.05 4.44 -1.25
N GLY A 4 -6.99 4.02 -1.92
CA GLY A 4 -5.91 4.92 -2.30
C GLY A 4 -6.28 5.80 -3.50
N PRO A 5 -5.75 7.02 -3.58
CA PRO A 5 -6.13 7.98 -4.64
C PRO A 5 -5.76 7.49 -6.03
N LEU A 6 -4.63 6.78 -6.18
CA LEU A 6 -4.20 6.27 -7.49
C LEU A 6 -5.06 5.07 -7.93
N THR A 7 -5.35 4.15 -7.01
CA THR A 7 -6.29 3.05 -7.29
C THR A 7 -7.69 3.57 -7.60
N TRP A 8 -8.14 4.59 -6.87
CA TRP A 8 -9.44 5.23 -7.15
C TRP A 8 -9.50 5.78 -8.57
N LEU A 9 -8.48 6.54 -8.99
CA LEU A 9 -8.41 7.08 -10.35
C LEU A 9 -8.24 5.98 -11.40
N TRP A 10 -7.43 4.97 -11.12
CA TRP A 10 -7.23 3.84 -12.02
C TRP A 10 -8.54 3.15 -12.37
N LEU A 11 -9.38 2.90 -11.37
CA LEU A 11 -10.66 2.21 -11.50
C LEU A 11 -11.80 3.12 -11.93
N SER A 12 -11.66 4.44 -11.85
CA SER A 12 -12.73 5.38 -12.18
C SER A 12 -13.08 5.30 -13.67
N LYS A 13 -14.37 5.50 -13.97
CA LYS A 13 -14.93 5.54 -15.31
C LYS A 13 -15.59 6.90 -15.53
N GLY A 14 -15.62 7.36 -16.77
CA GLY A 14 -16.27 8.61 -17.13
C GLY A 14 -16.26 8.80 -18.64
N ASP A 15 -17.25 9.52 -19.16
CA ASP A 15 -17.43 9.75 -20.59
C ASP A 15 -16.25 10.50 -21.24
N SER A 16 -15.45 11.20 -20.43
CA SER A 16 -14.29 11.98 -20.90
C SER A 16 -12.99 11.18 -20.95
N PHE A 17 -12.99 9.92 -20.52
CA PHE A 17 -11.81 9.07 -20.49
C PHE A 17 -11.96 7.91 -21.48
N SER A 18 -10.86 7.49 -22.09
CA SER A 18 -10.85 6.24 -22.84
C SER A 18 -11.27 5.09 -21.91
N GLU A 19 -11.97 4.08 -22.42
CA GLU A 19 -12.49 2.96 -21.61
C GLU A 19 -11.39 2.09 -20.96
N GLY A 20 -10.10 2.45 -21.15
CA GLY A 20 -8.98 1.71 -20.61
C GLY A 20 -8.65 2.08 -19.15
N ALA A 21 -8.40 1.06 -18.33
CA ALA A 21 -7.64 1.25 -17.11
C ALA A 21 -6.26 1.82 -17.46
N GLY A 22 -5.77 2.82 -16.71
CA GLY A 22 -4.46 3.40 -16.95
C GLY A 22 -4.41 4.60 -17.90
N ASP A 23 -5.54 5.12 -18.35
CA ASP A 23 -5.57 6.38 -19.09
C ASP A 23 -4.91 7.50 -18.28
N VAL A 24 -3.79 8.02 -18.82
CA VAL A 24 -3.00 9.08 -18.18
C VAL A 24 -3.81 10.38 -18.01
N ALA A 25 -4.83 10.60 -18.85
CA ALA A 25 -5.71 11.76 -18.71
C ALA A 25 -6.41 11.81 -17.33
N LYS A 26 -6.66 10.68 -16.70
CA LYS A 26 -7.24 10.61 -15.34
C LYS A 26 -6.35 11.29 -14.29
N LEU A 27 -5.04 11.30 -14.47
CA LEU A 27 -4.10 11.93 -13.56
C LEU A 27 -4.28 13.46 -13.46
N GLN A 28 -4.97 14.08 -14.42
CA GLN A 28 -5.33 15.49 -14.32
C GLN A 28 -6.29 15.78 -13.16
N LEU A 29 -7.02 14.78 -12.68
CA LEU A 29 -7.92 14.90 -11.53
C LEU A 29 -7.19 14.71 -10.18
N LEU A 30 -5.94 14.20 -10.20
CA LEU A 30 -5.20 13.87 -8.99
C LEU A 30 -5.05 15.06 -8.02
N PRO A 31 -4.70 16.29 -8.44
CA PRO A 31 -4.55 17.41 -7.51
C PRO A 31 -5.85 17.74 -6.74
N ALA A 32 -6.98 17.73 -7.43
CA ALA A 32 -8.28 17.97 -6.79
C ALA A 32 -8.66 16.85 -5.82
N LEU A 33 -8.37 15.60 -6.20
CA LEU A 33 -8.62 14.44 -5.36
C LEU A 33 -7.75 14.48 -4.10
N LEU A 34 -6.46 14.82 -4.22
CA LEU A 34 -5.54 14.92 -3.08
C LEU A 34 -5.99 15.97 -2.07
N THR A 35 -6.56 17.09 -2.51
CA THR A 35 -7.15 18.08 -1.61
C THR A 35 -8.21 17.47 -0.70
N VAL A 36 -9.07 16.62 -1.25
CA VAL A 36 -10.11 15.90 -0.49
C VAL A 36 -9.49 14.88 0.47
N TYR A 37 -8.48 14.15 0.02
CA TYR A 37 -7.79 13.16 0.88
C TYR A 37 -7.10 13.83 2.07
N ILE A 38 -6.41 14.95 1.85
CA ILE A 38 -5.76 15.71 2.91
C ILE A 38 -6.79 16.16 3.95
N GLU A 39 -7.93 16.70 3.52
CA GLU A 39 -9.01 17.08 4.43
C GLU A 39 -9.56 15.90 5.24
N ILE A 40 -9.72 14.74 4.61
CA ILE A 40 -10.15 13.51 5.30
C ILE A 40 -9.12 13.12 6.38
N LEU A 41 -7.83 13.10 6.04
CA LEU A 41 -6.76 12.72 6.96
C LEU A 41 -6.64 13.69 8.14
N GLU A 42 -6.78 14.98 7.89
CA GLU A 42 -6.81 16.02 8.94
C GLU A 42 -8.01 15.85 9.89
N ARG A 43 -9.20 15.55 9.34
CA ARG A 43 -10.40 15.28 10.15
C ARG A 43 -10.25 14.01 10.99
N LEU A 44 -9.62 12.97 10.46
CA LEU A 44 -9.34 11.74 11.19
C LEU A 44 -8.34 12.00 12.32
N ALA A 45 -7.29 12.74 12.05
CA ALA A 45 -6.31 13.15 13.06
C ALA A 45 -6.95 13.95 14.20
N ALA A 46 -7.85 14.90 13.87
CA ALA A 46 -8.59 15.68 14.88
C ALA A 46 -9.47 14.82 15.79
N GLN A 47 -9.83 13.58 15.36
CA GLN A 47 -10.55 12.59 16.15
C GLN A 47 -9.61 11.66 16.94
N GLY A 48 -8.29 11.88 16.90
CA GLY A 48 -7.32 11.06 17.61
C GLY A 48 -6.88 9.79 16.85
N VAL A 49 -7.17 9.69 15.54
CA VAL A 49 -6.69 8.58 14.71
C VAL A 49 -5.19 8.75 14.47
N GLU A 50 -4.40 7.75 14.83
CA GLU A 50 -2.93 7.76 14.61
C GLU A 50 -2.54 7.09 13.29
N TRP A 51 -3.23 6.02 12.89
CA TRP A 51 -2.92 5.23 11.70
C TRP A 51 -4.09 5.19 10.73
N VAL A 52 -3.79 5.42 9.46
CA VAL A 52 -4.74 5.25 8.35
C VAL A 52 -4.17 4.27 7.34
N GLN A 53 -4.88 3.17 7.12
CA GLN A 53 -4.57 2.27 6.01
C GLN A 53 -5.14 2.85 4.71
N VAL A 54 -4.29 2.91 3.69
CA VAL A 54 -4.62 3.38 2.34
C VAL A 54 -4.42 2.22 1.37
N ASP A 55 -5.51 1.73 0.80
CA ASP A 55 -5.51 0.56 -0.08
C ASP A 55 -5.15 0.93 -1.51
N GLU A 56 -3.97 0.50 -1.96
CA GLU A 56 -3.44 0.74 -3.32
C GLU A 56 -3.17 -0.56 -4.10
N PRO A 57 -4.19 -1.41 -4.30
CA PRO A 57 -4.00 -2.64 -5.07
C PRO A 57 -3.60 -2.42 -6.53
N ALA A 58 -3.84 -1.24 -7.11
CA ALA A 58 -3.36 -0.94 -8.45
C ALA A 58 -1.83 -0.94 -8.56
N LEU A 59 -1.10 -0.76 -7.45
CA LEU A 59 0.37 -0.76 -7.43
C LEU A 59 0.99 -2.14 -7.76
N VAL A 60 0.20 -3.22 -7.75
CA VAL A 60 0.67 -4.55 -8.17
C VAL A 60 0.58 -4.79 -9.68
N LEU A 61 0.03 -3.84 -10.45
CA LEU A 61 -0.13 -3.94 -11.90
C LEU A 61 1.10 -3.38 -12.63
N ASP A 62 1.28 -3.74 -13.89
CA ASP A 62 2.27 -3.11 -14.77
C ASP A 62 1.84 -1.67 -15.10
N LEU A 63 2.23 -0.75 -14.24
CA LEU A 63 1.82 0.64 -14.36
C LEU A 63 2.69 1.41 -15.36
N PRO A 64 2.08 2.27 -16.22
CA PRO A 64 2.83 3.22 -17.02
C PRO A 64 3.69 4.16 -16.16
N PRO A 65 4.87 4.63 -16.66
CA PRO A 65 5.76 5.49 -15.88
C PRO A 65 5.10 6.75 -15.29
N ALA A 66 4.13 7.33 -15.99
CA ALA A 66 3.39 8.49 -15.49
C ALA A 66 2.59 8.18 -14.21
N TRP A 67 2.05 6.97 -14.09
CA TRP A 67 1.35 6.54 -12.89
C TRP A 67 2.31 6.30 -11.73
N LEU A 68 3.48 5.69 -11.97
CA LEU A 68 4.50 5.52 -10.93
C LEU A 68 4.99 6.88 -10.40
N GLN A 69 5.20 7.86 -11.30
CA GLN A 69 5.54 9.22 -10.90
C GLN A 69 4.40 9.88 -10.10
N ALA A 70 3.15 9.60 -10.45
CA ALA A 70 1.99 10.11 -9.73
C ALA A 70 1.91 9.56 -8.30
N TYR A 71 2.33 8.30 -8.05
CA TYR A 71 2.46 7.77 -6.69
C TYR A 71 3.43 8.60 -5.86
N ALA A 72 4.63 8.89 -6.37
CA ALA A 72 5.61 9.71 -5.65
C ALA A 72 5.01 11.08 -5.27
N THR A 73 4.46 11.79 -6.27
CA THR A 73 3.84 13.11 -6.05
C THR A 73 2.68 13.09 -5.05
N ALA A 74 1.81 12.08 -5.14
CA ALA A 74 0.66 11.95 -4.25
C ALA A 74 1.10 11.70 -2.80
N TYR A 75 1.99 10.75 -2.59
CA TYR A 75 2.39 10.37 -1.24
C TYR A 75 3.32 11.39 -0.58
N GLU A 76 4.09 12.19 -1.34
CA GLU A 76 4.80 13.36 -0.80
C GLU A 76 3.83 14.39 -0.17
N GLN A 77 2.65 14.58 -0.77
CA GLN A 77 1.64 15.48 -0.22
C GLN A 77 0.88 14.85 0.95
N LEU A 78 0.45 13.59 0.82
CA LEU A 78 -0.30 12.90 1.87
C LEU A 78 0.52 12.68 3.14
N ALA A 79 1.84 12.49 3.02
CA ALA A 79 2.75 12.33 4.15
C ALA A 79 2.88 13.60 5.02
N GLN A 80 2.41 14.75 4.54
CA GLN A 80 2.38 15.98 5.34
C GLN A 80 1.22 15.99 6.36
N SER A 81 0.29 15.04 6.22
CA SER A 81 -0.80 14.89 7.20
C SER A 81 -0.27 14.37 8.53
N PRO A 82 -0.96 14.69 9.66
CA PRO A 82 -0.49 14.29 10.98
C PRO A 82 -0.69 12.81 11.32
N VAL A 83 -1.31 12.02 10.44
CA VAL A 83 -1.52 10.58 10.63
C VAL A 83 -0.42 9.75 9.99
N LYS A 84 -0.16 8.57 10.54
CA LYS A 84 0.74 7.58 9.95
C LYS A 84 0.02 6.80 8.86
N LEU A 85 0.59 6.78 7.66
CA LEU A 85 0.01 6.06 6.52
C LEU A 85 0.59 4.64 6.44
N LEU A 86 -0.29 3.64 6.41
CA LEU A 86 0.01 2.26 6.04
C LEU A 86 -0.53 2.02 4.62
N VAL A 87 0.34 1.90 3.64
CA VAL A 87 -0.08 1.57 2.27
C VAL A 87 -0.26 0.07 2.14
N ALA A 88 -1.47 -0.34 1.76
CA ALA A 88 -1.80 -1.75 1.62
C ALA A 88 -1.92 -2.15 0.14
N THR A 89 -1.19 -3.20 -0.21
CA THR A 89 -1.24 -3.86 -1.50
C THR A 89 -1.58 -5.33 -1.32
N TYR A 90 -2.35 -5.89 -2.24
CA TYR A 90 -2.79 -7.28 -2.18
C TYR A 90 -3.05 -7.81 -3.59
N PHE A 91 -3.29 -9.12 -3.71
CA PHE A 91 -3.50 -9.92 -4.91
C PHE A 91 -2.22 -10.39 -5.59
N GLU A 92 -1.22 -9.51 -5.81
CA GLU A 92 0.03 -9.82 -6.49
C GLU A 92 1.23 -9.14 -5.82
N SER A 93 2.41 -9.33 -6.39
CA SER A 93 3.67 -8.78 -5.89
C SER A 93 3.89 -7.34 -6.31
N ILE A 94 4.43 -6.52 -5.39
CA ILE A 94 4.94 -5.17 -5.69
C ILE A 94 6.46 -5.14 -5.96
N ALA A 95 7.10 -6.30 -5.99
CA ALA A 95 8.56 -6.37 -6.11
C ALA A 95 9.11 -5.75 -7.43
N HIS A 96 8.32 -5.75 -8.49
CA HIS A 96 8.69 -5.13 -9.77
C HIS A 96 8.64 -3.59 -9.72
N HIS A 97 8.01 -3.00 -8.70
CA HIS A 97 8.00 -1.56 -8.45
C HIS A 97 8.75 -1.18 -7.16
N ILE A 98 9.66 -2.05 -6.71
CA ILE A 98 10.34 -1.88 -5.41
C ILE A 98 11.08 -0.55 -5.30
N ASP A 99 11.63 -0.03 -6.38
CA ASP A 99 12.33 1.26 -6.38
C ASP A 99 11.38 2.45 -6.19
N THR A 100 10.14 2.36 -6.69
CA THR A 100 9.09 3.33 -6.38
C THR A 100 8.67 3.19 -4.91
N VAL A 101 8.41 1.96 -4.45
CA VAL A 101 8.00 1.64 -3.07
C VAL A 101 8.96 2.22 -2.04
N LYS A 102 10.27 2.06 -2.23
CA LYS A 102 11.32 2.59 -1.34
C LYS A 102 11.26 4.11 -1.16
N GLN A 103 10.79 4.83 -2.17
CA GLN A 103 10.81 6.29 -2.20
C GLN A 103 9.56 6.91 -1.59
N LEU A 104 8.48 6.13 -1.39
CA LEU A 104 7.25 6.67 -0.84
C LEU A 104 7.40 6.97 0.66
N PRO A 105 7.14 8.22 1.09
CA PRO A 105 7.29 8.64 2.48
C PRO A 105 6.09 8.18 3.33
N VAL A 106 5.97 6.87 3.53
CA VAL A 106 4.89 6.25 4.30
C VAL A 106 5.42 5.63 5.58
N ALA A 107 4.55 5.48 6.59
CA ALA A 107 4.94 4.90 7.88
C ALA A 107 5.01 3.37 7.85
N GLY A 108 4.42 2.74 6.85
CA GLY A 108 4.50 1.29 6.71
C GLY A 108 3.83 0.76 5.45
N TRP A 109 4.04 -0.52 5.24
CA TRP A 109 3.52 -1.28 4.12
C TRP A 109 2.73 -2.49 4.60
N HIS A 110 1.65 -2.80 3.92
CA HIS A 110 1.00 -4.12 4.00
C HIS A 110 1.16 -4.84 2.67
N ILE A 111 1.60 -6.10 2.74
CA ILE A 111 1.78 -6.98 1.58
C ILE A 111 1.09 -8.32 1.80
N ASP A 112 0.57 -8.91 0.74
CA ASP A 112 -0.08 -10.22 0.73
C ASP A 112 0.96 -11.32 0.40
N ILE A 113 1.36 -12.10 1.40
CA ILE A 113 2.27 -13.25 1.19
C ILE A 113 1.52 -14.58 0.99
N VAL A 114 0.22 -14.58 1.07
CA VAL A 114 -0.59 -15.74 0.68
C VAL A 114 -0.60 -15.89 -0.83
N ARG A 115 -0.76 -14.77 -1.55
CA ARG A 115 -0.79 -14.77 -3.03
C ARG A 115 0.60 -14.62 -3.64
N ALA A 116 1.47 -13.82 -3.03
CA ALA A 116 2.80 -13.50 -3.55
C ALA A 116 3.89 -13.66 -2.47
N PRO A 117 4.14 -14.88 -1.97
CA PRO A 117 5.11 -15.11 -0.89
C PRO A 117 6.55 -14.71 -1.27
N GLN A 118 6.90 -14.76 -2.56
CA GLN A 118 8.22 -14.45 -3.08
C GLN A 118 8.64 -12.98 -2.88
N GLN A 119 7.70 -12.07 -2.66
CA GLN A 119 8.01 -10.65 -2.49
C GLN A 119 8.58 -10.30 -1.11
N LEU A 120 8.39 -11.17 -0.11
CA LEU A 120 8.66 -10.86 1.30
C LEU A 120 10.10 -10.37 1.52
N ASN A 121 11.10 -11.08 1.00
CA ASN A 121 12.50 -10.71 1.21
C ASN A 121 12.83 -9.35 0.55
N ALA A 122 12.40 -9.14 -0.69
CA ALA A 122 12.65 -7.90 -1.40
C ALA A 122 12.03 -6.69 -0.69
N VAL A 123 10.81 -6.85 -0.14
CA VAL A 123 10.16 -5.79 0.61
C VAL A 123 10.83 -5.54 1.96
N VAL A 124 11.25 -6.58 2.69
CA VAL A 124 11.99 -6.44 3.94
C VAL A 124 13.31 -5.69 3.73
N GLU A 125 14.04 -6.00 2.66
CA GLU A 125 15.29 -5.30 2.30
C GLU A 125 15.06 -3.85 1.88
N ALA A 126 13.89 -3.56 1.33
CA ALA A 126 13.50 -2.23 0.88
C ALA A 126 12.98 -1.33 2.01
N LEU A 127 12.62 -1.90 3.15
CA LEU A 127 11.93 -1.21 4.23
C LEU A 127 12.86 -0.19 4.92
N GLY A 128 12.36 1.01 5.12
CA GLY A 128 13.05 2.03 5.91
C GLY A 128 13.20 1.64 7.39
N ALA A 129 14.15 2.27 8.06
CA ALA A 129 14.51 1.92 9.45
C ALA A 129 13.34 2.03 10.44
N ASP A 130 12.44 2.98 10.22
CA ASP A 130 11.30 3.25 11.11
C ASP A 130 9.95 2.74 10.57
N GLN A 131 9.93 2.21 9.35
CA GLN A 131 8.72 1.70 8.74
C GLN A 131 8.27 0.38 9.34
N VAL A 132 6.96 0.19 9.46
CA VAL A 132 6.36 -1.10 9.83
C VAL A 132 6.05 -1.92 8.59
N LEU A 133 6.10 -3.24 8.74
CA LEU A 133 5.64 -4.19 7.73
C LEU A 133 4.48 -4.99 8.31
N SER A 134 3.31 -4.80 7.74
CA SER A 134 2.13 -5.64 7.96
C SER A 134 2.13 -6.75 6.92
N VAL A 135 2.12 -7.97 7.37
CA VAL A 135 2.18 -9.16 6.50
C VAL A 135 0.82 -9.84 6.50
N GLY A 136 0.13 -9.81 5.38
CA GLY A 136 -1.06 -10.59 5.09
C GLY A 136 -0.70 -12.06 4.92
N ALA A 137 -0.76 -12.80 6.01
CA ALA A 137 -0.23 -14.14 6.12
C ALA A 137 -1.33 -15.20 6.33
N ILE A 138 -2.54 -14.76 6.57
CA ILE A 138 -3.70 -15.63 6.79
C ILE A 138 -4.65 -15.51 5.61
N ASP A 139 -4.93 -16.63 4.93
CA ASP A 139 -5.91 -16.63 3.84
C ASP A 139 -7.33 -16.49 4.37
N GLY A 140 -7.82 -15.24 4.43
CA GLY A 140 -9.19 -14.92 4.87
C GLY A 140 -10.29 -15.30 3.86
N ARG A 141 -9.93 -15.83 2.68
CA ARG A 141 -10.90 -16.22 1.63
C ARG A 141 -11.31 -17.68 1.70
N ASN A 142 -10.66 -18.48 2.54
CA ASN A 142 -11.01 -19.87 2.73
C ASN A 142 -11.38 -20.18 4.18
N ILE A 143 -11.92 -21.39 4.39
CA ILE A 143 -12.36 -21.85 5.73
C ILE A 143 -11.33 -22.78 6.40
N TRP A 144 -10.20 -23.02 5.75
CA TRP A 144 -9.22 -23.96 6.23
C TRP A 144 -8.36 -23.36 7.33
N ARG A 145 -8.06 -24.18 8.32
CA ARG A 145 -7.14 -23.79 9.39
C ARG A 145 -5.74 -23.56 8.80
N SER A 146 -5.17 -22.38 9.05
CA SER A 146 -3.81 -22.06 8.67
C SER A 146 -2.79 -22.91 9.43
N ASP A 147 -1.73 -23.34 8.76
CA ASP A 147 -0.57 -23.97 9.40
C ASP A 147 0.28 -22.90 10.09
N LEU A 148 -0.05 -22.61 11.35
CA LEU A 148 0.62 -21.58 12.15
C LEU A 148 2.08 -21.92 12.43
N ASP A 149 2.45 -23.21 12.49
CA ASP A 149 3.83 -23.61 12.71
C ASP A 149 4.69 -23.35 11.46
N ALA A 150 4.18 -23.65 10.27
CA ALA A 150 4.85 -23.32 9.02
C ALA A 150 4.99 -21.80 8.86
N LEU A 151 3.94 -21.05 9.12
CA LEU A 151 3.94 -19.59 9.08
C LEU A 151 4.94 -18.98 10.09
N SER A 152 4.96 -19.49 11.31
CA SER A 152 5.91 -19.05 12.35
C SER A 152 7.36 -19.26 11.91
N ARG A 153 7.68 -20.40 11.31
CA ARG A 153 9.01 -20.68 10.76
C ARG A 153 9.36 -19.71 9.62
N GLN A 154 8.42 -19.48 8.69
CA GLN A 154 8.62 -18.55 7.57
C GLN A 154 8.92 -17.14 8.04
N LEU A 155 8.24 -16.66 9.07
CA LEU A 155 8.37 -15.28 9.55
C LEU A 155 9.45 -15.11 10.64
N GLN A 156 10.09 -16.17 11.09
CA GLN A 156 11.08 -16.10 12.19
C GLN A 156 12.23 -15.16 11.89
N VAL A 157 12.79 -15.21 10.67
CA VAL A 157 13.90 -14.35 10.25
C VAL A 157 13.45 -12.90 10.18
N VAL A 158 12.27 -12.65 9.58
CA VAL A 158 11.69 -11.30 9.46
C VAL A 158 11.41 -10.72 10.84
N ARG A 159 10.87 -11.54 11.75
CA ARG A 159 10.63 -11.13 13.14
C ARG A 159 11.93 -10.76 13.87
N ALA A 160 13.01 -11.51 13.64
CA ALA A 160 14.31 -11.20 14.24
C ALA A 160 14.87 -9.85 13.75
N GLN A 161 14.61 -9.48 12.49
CA GLN A 161 15.05 -8.21 11.91
C GLN A 161 14.17 -7.03 12.30
N LEU A 162 12.84 -7.20 12.27
CA LEU A 162 11.89 -6.10 12.41
C LEU A 162 11.37 -5.93 13.85
N GLY A 163 11.41 -6.98 14.68
CA GLY A 163 10.89 -6.92 16.05
C GLY A 163 9.42 -6.49 16.11
N SER A 164 9.15 -5.41 16.83
CA SER A 164 7.80 -4.81 16.97
C SER A 164 7.28 -4.13 15.71
N ARG A 165 8.11 -3.91 14.71
CA ARG A 165 7.72 -3.36 13.41
C ARG A 165 7.08 -4.39 12.48
N LEU A 166 7.11 -5.68 12.83
CA LEU A 166 6.38 -6.73 12.11
C LEU A 166 4.97 -6.86 12.69
N TRP A 167 3.98 -6.66 11.83
CA TRP A 167 2.57 -6.92 12.11
C TRP A 167 2.07 -8.11 11.29
N ILE A 168 1.14 -8.86 11.83
CA ILE A 168 0.49 -9.99 11.14
C ILE A 168 -0.97 -9.64 10.90
N ALA A 169 -1.43 -9.87 9.70
CA ALA A 169 -2.78 -9.57 9.25
C ALA A 169 -3.34 -10.71 8.37
N PRO A 170 -4.63 -10.76 8.16
CA PRO A 170 -5.24 -11.59 7.12
C PRO A 170 -4.87 -11.10 5.73
#